data_8bd6dd413ea5b50861ce41396762af57
#
_entry.id   8bd6dd413ea5b50861ce41396762af57
#
_cell.length_a   1.000
_cell.length_b   1.000
_cell.length_c   1.000
_cell.angle_alpha   90.00
_cell.angle_beta   90.00
_cell.angle_gamma   90.00
#
_symmetry.space_group_name_H-M   'P 1'
#
loop_
_entity.id
_entity.type
_entity.pdbx_description
1 polymer ?
#
loop_
_entity_poly.entity_id
_entity_poly.type
_entity_poly.pdbx_seq_one_letter_code
_entity_poly.pdbx_strand_id
1 'polypeptide(L)'
;MSRMFYYIKSHLIMEFNPNNHVVKLCIQGMGMEEKGKTEEAGKLFLQAWNEATNDFERFISAHHVARHQKDASDRLQWLETALQFALKTANEAVKSAFPSLYSKIAKCHEELNHADKARKNYKLATLFQGKTSDKGPFYHGTKADLQVGDLLTAGGASNYKPQLTMNHIYFTAFANGAGLAAALAKGDGRDRVYIVEPTGDFENDPNVTDKKFPGNLTRSYRSKAPLKIVGEVTDWARQTPEQLQEWRAKLANNTGRIIN
;
A
#
# COMPACT_ATOMS: atom_id res chain seq x y z
N MET A 1 -32.05 21.17 -28.04
CA MET A 1 -30.72 20.61 -27.80
C MET A 1 -30.64 20.20 -26.33
N SER A 2 -30.85 18.92 -26.06
CA SER A 2 -30.96 18.35 -24.71
C SER A 2 -29.54 18.00 -24.22
N ARG A 3 -29.06 18.68 -23.17
CA ARG A 3 -27.84 18.32 -22.47
C ARG A 3 -28.12 17.11 -21.55
N MET A 4 -27.67 15.96 -22.01
CA MET A 4 -27.71 14.71 -21.28
C MET A 4 -26.60 14.77 -20.20
N PHE A 5 -26.99 15.05 -18.96
CA PHE A 5 -26.10 14.93 -17.81
C PHE A 5 -25.84 13.45 -17.53
N TYR A 6 -24.66 12.96 -17.87
CA TYR A 6 -24.17 11.69 -17.37
C TYR A 6 -23.89 11.82 -15.87
N TYR A 7 -24.80 11.31 -15.06
CA TYR A 7 -24.53 11.03 -13.66
C TYR A 7 -23.52 9.87 -13.60
N ILE A 8 -22.24 10.19 -13.54
CA ILE A 8 -21.22 9.22 -13.12
C ILE A 8 -21.51 8.96 -11.65
N LYS A 9 -22.09 7.78 -11.34
CA LYS A 9 -22.05 7.23 -10.00
C LYS A 9 -20.57 7.10 -9.63
N SER A 10 -20.03 8.10 -8.94
CA SER A 10 -18.76 7.97 -8.24
C SER A 10 -18.97 6.87 -7.19
N HIS A 11 -18.56 5.64 -7.53
CA HIS A 11 -18.22 4.69 -6.51
C HIS A 11 -17.13 5.39 -5.70
N LEU A 12 -17.45 5.81 -4.48
CA LEU A 12 -16.49 6.30 -3.51
C LEU A 12 -15.42 5.20 -3.37
N ILE A 13 -14.34 5.32 -4.15
CA ILE A 13 -13.15 4.53 -3.93
C ILE A 13 -12.68 4.97 -2.56
N MET A 14 -12.87 4.12 -1.57
CA MET A 14 -12.48 4.42 -0.20
C MET A 14 -10.96 4.45 -0.16
N GLU A 15 -10.39 5.66 -0.29
CA GLU A 15 -8.96 5.89 -0.17
C GLU A 15 -8.52 5.63 1.27
N PHE A 16 -7.35 5.04 1.42
CA PHE A 16 -6.71 4.93 2.71
C PHE A 16 -6.54 6.32 3.33
N ASN A 17 -7.25 6.56 4.42
CA ASN A 17 -7.18 7.82 5.13
C ASN A 17 -6.50 7.62 6.50
N PRO A 18 -5.27 8.11 6.70
CA PRO A 18 -4.57 7.99 7.97
C PRO A 18 -5.27 8.75 9.12
N ASN A 19 -6.21 9.65 8.79
CA ASN A 19 -7.02 10.38 9.76
C ASN A 19 -8.30 9.63 10.18
N ASN A 20 -8.64 8.54 9.49
CA ASN A 20 -9.74 7.68 9.90
C ASN A 20 -9.50 7.13 11.31
N HIS A 21 -10.52 7.11 12.14
CA HIS A 21 -10.41 6.73 13.54
C HIS A 21 -9.92 5.29 13.75
N VAL A 22 -10.48 4.33 13.02
CA VAL A 22 -10.09 2.92 13.10
C VAL A 22 -8.64 2.71 12.60
N VAL A 23 -8.26 3.41 11.54
CA VAL A 23 -6.87 3.41 11.05
C VAL A 23 -5.91 3.94 12.12
N LYS A 24 -6.27 5.05 12.81
CA LYS A 24 -5.47 5.60 13.92
C LYS A 24 -5.31 4.60 15.07
N LEU A 25 -6.37 3.90 15.46
CA LEU A 25 -6.28 2.86 16.49
C LEU A 25 -5.31 1.73 16.07
N CYS A 26 -5.37 1.29 14.80
CA CYS A 26 -4.42 0.32 14.27
C CYS A 26 -2.96 0.86 14.30
N ILE A 27 -2.74 2.12 13.92
CA ILE A 27 -1.41 2.75 13.97
C ILE A 27 -0.89 2.83 15.41
N GLN A 28 -1.75 3.21 16.36
CA GLN A 28 -1.39 3.25 17.78
C GLN A 28 -1.05 1.85 18.30
N GLY A 29 -1.83 0.82 17.95
CA GLY A 29 -1.55 -0.57 18.27
C GLY A 29 -0.18 -1.01 17.76
N MET A 30 0.14 -0.74 16.50
CA MET A 30 1.47 -1.02 15.93
C MET A 30 2.60 -0.28 16.69
N GLY A 31 2.37 0.97 17.09
CA GLY A 31 3.32 1.71 17.92
C GLY A 31 3.52 1.11 19.31
N MET A 32 2.52 0.43 19.86
CA MET A 32 2.67 -0.34 21.10
C MET A 32 3.45 -1.64 20.87
N GLU A 33 3.23 -2.34 19.75
CA GLU A 33 4.05 -3.50 19.36
C GLU A 33 5.54 -3.14 19.27
N GLU A 34 5.88 -2.03 18.61
CA GLU A 34 7.26 -1.54 18.47
C GLU A 34 7.91 -1.26 19.84
N LYS A 35 7.12 -0.94 20.85
CA LYS A 35 7.57 -0.73 22.26
C LYS A 35 7.54 -2.02 23.09
N GLY A 36 7.23 -3.17 22.52
CA GLY A 36 7.10 -4.45 23.22
C GLY A 36 5.84 -4.58 24.08
N LYS A 37 4.88 -3.66 23.97
CA LYS A 37 3.63 -3.61 24.76
C LYS A 37 2.51 -4.39 24.06
N THR A 38 2.68 -5.70 23.95
CA THR A 38 1.81 -6.58 23.15
C THR A 38 0.36 -6.61 23.64
N GLU A 39 0.12 -6.60 24.94
CA GLU A 39 -1.24 -6.62 25.51
C GLU A 39 -2.00 -5.31 25.21
N GLU A 40 -1.31 -4.17 25.34
CA GLU A 40 -1.88 -2.86 25.01
C GLU A 40 -2.19 -2.76 23.51
N ALA A 41 -1.31 -3.28 22.65
CA ALA A 41 -1.53 -3.37 21.22
C ALA A 41 -2.78 -4.19 20.88
N GLY A 42 -2.93 -5.37 21.49
CA GLY A 42 -4.09 -6.25 21.31
C GLY A 42 -5.41 -5.56 21.68
N LYS A 43 -5.43 -4.80 22.80
CA LYS A 43 -6.61 -4.03 23.21
C LYS A 43 -6.99 -2.98 22.17
N LEU A 44 -6.01 -2.27 21.60
CA LEU A 44 -6.25 -1.26 20.57
C LEU A 44 -6.76 -1.88 19.27
N PHE A 45 -6.28 -3.05 18.87
CA PHE A 45 -6.78 -3.74 17.66
C PHE A 45 -8.21 -4.27 17.87
N LEU A 46 -8.54 -4.78 19.06
CA LEU A 46 -9.92 -5.17 19.38
C LEU A 46 -10.85 -3.96 19.44
N GLN A 47 -10.38 -2.84 19.98
CA GLN A 47 -11.13 -1.59 19.94
C GLN A 47 -11.39 -1.14 18.51
N ALA A 48 -10.37 -1.17 17.64
CA ALA A 48 -10.49 -0.87 16.22
C ALA A 48 -11.55 -1.76 15.53
N TRP A 49 -11.60 -3.05 15.86
CA TRP A 49 -12.63 -3.97 15.37
C TRP A 49 -14.03 -3.61 15.85
N ASN A 50 -14.18 -3.31 17.12
CA ASN A 50 -15.48 -3.00 17.73
C ASN A 50 -16.05 -1.68 17.21
N GLU A 51 -15.19 -0.72 16.86
CA GLU A 51 -15.58 0.60 16.35
C GLU A 51 -15.62 0.66 14.81
N ALA A 52 -15.28 -0.43 14.13
CA ALA A 52 -15.32 -0.49 12.67
C ALA A 52 -16.76 -0.39 12.14
N THR A 53 -16.98 0.52 11.19
CA THR A 53 -18.29 0.87 10.63
C THR A 53 -18.50 0.38 9.20
N ASN A 54 -17.43 0.00 8.49
CA ASN A 54 -17.46 -0.43 7.10
C ASN A 54 -16.56 -1.63 6.85
N ASP A 55 -16.68 -2.24 5.67
CA ASP A 55 -15.96 -3.47 5.31
C ASP A 55 -14.43 -3.30 5.28
N PHE A 56 -13.93 -2.13 4.88
CA PHE A 56 -12.49 -1.85 4.90
C PHE A 56 -11.94 -1.78 6.33
N GLU A 57 -12.61 -1.07 7.22
CA GLU A 57 -12.22 -0.96 8.62
C GLU A 57 -12.25 -2.33 9.31
N ARG A 58 -13.29 -3.14 9.04
CA ARG A 58 -13.38 -4.51 9.53
C ARG A 58 -12.26 -5.39 8.99
N PHE A 59 -11.91 -5.26 7.72
CA PHE A 59 -10.80 -5.98 7.12
C PHE A 59 -9.47 -5.71 7.82
N ILE A 60 -9.09 -4.42 7.95
CA ILE A 60 -7.78 -4.07 8.53
C ILE A 60 -7.70 -4.41 10.01
N SER A 61 -8.77 -4.15 10.78
CA SER A 61 -8.79 -4.44 12.21
C SER A 61 -8.76 -5.95 12.49
N ALA A 62 -9.56 -6.75 11.78
CA ALA A 62 -9.54 -8.22 11.91
C ALA A 62 -8.15 -8.80 11.58
N HIS A 63 -7.49 -8.28 10.52
CA HIS A 63 -6.13 -8.67 10.20
C HIS A 63 -5.14 -8.40 11.32
N HIS A 64 -5.25 -7.24 12.00
CA HIS A 64 -4.38 -6.91 13.12
C HIS A 64 -4.71 -7.77 14.36
N VAL A 65 -5.98 -8.02 14.65
CA VAL A 65 -6.38 -8.93 15.74
C VAL A 65 -5.84 -10.33 15.51
N ALA A 66 -5.89 -10.86 14.27
CA ALA A 66 -5.36 -12.17 13.92
C ALA A 66 -3.89 -12.34 14.30
N ARG A 67 -3.07 -11.29 14.17
CA ARG A 67 -1.63 -11.32 14.49
C ARG A 67 -1.34 -11.57 15.97
N HIS A 68 -2.28 -11.25 16.85
CA HIS A 68 -2.17 -11.40 18.30
C HIS A 68 -2.73 -12.72 18.83
N GLN A 69 -3.33 -13.55 17.96
CA GLN A 69 -3.83 -14.85 18.37
C GLN A 69 -2.69 -15.87 18.45
N LYS A 70 -2.51 -16.47 19.62
CA LYS A 70 -1.53 -17.54 19.84
C LYS A 70 -2.02 -18.87 19.28
N ASP A 71 -3.30 -19.17 19.48
CA ASP A 71 -3.92 -20.38 18.99
C ASP A 71 -4.16 -20.30 17.47
N ALA A 72 -3.87 -21.40 16.77
CA ALA A 72 -3.99 -21.47 15.30
C ALA A 72 -5.45 -21.42 14.84
N SER A 73 -6.39 -21.95 15.63
CA SER A 73 -7.82 -21.93 15.31
C SER A 73 -8.38 -20.52 15.42
N ASP A 74 -8.06 -19.81 16.51
CA ASP A 74 -8.49 -18.42 16.71
C ASP A 74 -7.87 -17.50 15.63
N ARG A 75 -6.58 -17.70 15.35
CA ARG A 75 -5.88 -16.95 14.29
C ARG A 75 -6.52 -17.19 12.93
N LEU A 76 -6.86 -18.43 12.62
CA LEU A 76 -7.56 -18.81 11.38
C LEU A 76 -8.90 -18.10 11.27
N GLN A 77 -9.71 -18.11 12.31
CA GLN A 77 -11.02 -17.48 12.33
C GLN A 77 -10.93 -15.98 12.03
N TRP A 78 -9.96 -15.29 12.65
CA TRP A 78 -9.76 -13.86 12.40
C TRP A 78 -9.22 -13.57 10.99
N LEU A 79 -8.34 -14.43 10.44
CA LEU A 79 -7.86 -14.28 9.07
C LEU A 79 -8.96 -14.54 8.04
N GLU A 80 -9.82 -15.54 8.25
CA GLU A 80 -10.99 -15.80 7.40
C GLU A 80 -11.99 -14.64 7.48
N THR A 81 -12.19 -14.08 8.66
CA THR A 81 -13.00 -12.87 8.85
C THR A 81 -12.41 -11.69 8.07
N ALA A 82 -11.11 -11.45 8.17
CA ALA A 82 -10.44 -10.41 7.39
C ALA A 82 -10.60 -10.63 5.88
N LEU A 83 -10.41 -11.86 5.41
CA LEU A 83 -10.59 -12.22 4.00
C LEU A 83 -12.04 -11.99 3.53
N GLN A 84 -13.03 -12.35 4.33
CA GLN A 84 -14.45 -12.12 4.00
C GLN A 84 -14.74 -10.64 3.75
N PHE A 85 -14.24 -9.74 4.59
CA PHE A 85 -14.43 -8.30 4.43
C PHE A 85 -13.58 -7.74 3.28
N ALA A 86 -12.37 -8.26 3.09
CA ALA A 86 -11.53 -7.89 1.94
C ALA A 86 -12.19 -8.22 0.59
N LEU A 87 -12.87 -9.37 0.50
CA LEU A 87 -13.61 -9.79 -0.71
C LEU A 87 -14.83 -8.91 -1.01
N LYS A 88 -15.45 -8.30 0.01
CA LYS A 88 -16.56 -7.35 -0.16
C LYS A 88 -16.07 -5.98 -0.61
N THR A 89 -14.82 -5.65 -0.33
CA THR A 89 -14.24 -4.35 -0.65
C THR A 89 -13.74 -4.37 -2.10
N ALA A 90 -14.39 -3.66 -3.00
CA ALA A 90 -14.03 -3.61 -4.43
C ALA A 90 -12.79 -2.73 -4.73
N ASN A 91 -11.84 -2.64 -3.81
CA ASN A 91 -10.67 -1.76 -3.87
C ASN A 91 -9.42 -2.53 -4.33
N GLU A 92 -8.74 -2.04 -5.38
CA GLU A 92 -7.51 -2.65 -5.90
C GLU A 92 -6.39 -2.72 -4.84
N ALA A 93 -6.30 -1.72 -3.96
CA ALA A 93 -5.36 -1.70 -2.85
C ALA A 93 -5.56 -2.89 -1.89
N VAL A 94 -6.82 -3.28 -1.65
CA VAL A 94 -7.18 -4.42 -0.78
C VAL A 94 -6.94 -5.75 -1.48
N LYS A 95 -7.22 -5.85 -2.78
CA LYS A 95 -6.96 -7.09 -3.56
C LYS A 95 -5.50 -7.51 -3.51
N SER A 96 -4.57 -6.57 -3.39
CA SER A 96 -3.15 -6.84 -3.24
C SER A 96 -2.78 -7.56 -1.92
N ALA A 97 -3.69 -7.62 -0.94
CA ALA A 97 -3.53 -8.40 0.29
C ALA A 97 -3.86 -9.89 0.12
N PHE A 98 -4.58 -10.28 -0.94
CA PHE A 98 -5.06 -11.66 -1.09
C PHE A 98 -3.94 -12.71 -1.07
N PRO A 99 -2.79 -12.52 -1.75
CA PRO A 99 -1.70 -13.49 -1.68
C PRO A 99 -1.24 -13.76 -0.25
N SER A 100 -1.05 -12.71 0.54
CA SER A 100 -0.59 -12.84 1.92
C SER A 100 -1.67 -13.39 2.85
N LEU A 101 -2.93 -13.00 2.67
CA LEU A 101 -4.06 -13.54 3.44
C LEU A 101 -4.22 -15.05 3.22
N TYR A 102 -4.29 -15.49 1.95
CA TYR A 102 -4.39 -16.91 1.64
C TYR A 102 -3.18 -17.71 2.13
N SER A 103 -1.96 -17.15 2.04
CA SER A 103 -0.77 -17.81 2.58
C SER A 103 -0.82 -17.96 4.10
N LYS A 104 -1.29 -16.94 4.83
CA LYS A 104 -1.45 -17.00 6.30
C LYS A 104 -2.54 -18.00 6.71
N ILE A 105 -3.68 -18.02 6.00
CA ILE A 105 -4.75 -19.00 6.20
C ILE A 105 -4.23 -20.43 5.93
N ALA A 106 -3.45 -20.62 4.86
CA ALA A 106 -2.84 -21.92 4.55
C ALA A 106 -1.94 -22.40 5.68
N LYS A 107 -1.09 -21.52 6.24
CA LYS A 107 -0.22 -21.85 7.39
C LYS A 107 -1.03 -22.26 8.62
N CYS A 108 -2.12 -21.55 8.94
CA CYS A 108 -2.98 -21.98 10.04
C CYS A 108 -3.57 -23.38 9.80
N HIS A 109 -3.98 -23.69 8.56
CA HIS A 109 -4.46 -25.03 8.23
C HIS A 109 -3.36 -26.09 8.32
N GLU A 110 -2.10 -25.78 8.01
CA GLU A 110 -0.97 -26.70 8.26
C GLU A 110 -0.79 -26.97 9.75
N GLU A 111 -0.78 -25.94 10.58
CA GLU A 111 -0.66 -26.07 12.04
C GLU A 111 -1.80 -26.91 12.64
N LEU A 112 -3.00 -26.86 12.02
CA LEU A 112 -4.19 -27.65 12.40
C LEU A 112 -4.26 -29.03 11.72
N ASN A 113 -3.24 -29.45 10.99
CA ASN A 113 -3.19 -30.71 10.23
C ASN A 113 -4.28 -30.85 9.15
N HIS A 114 -4.77 -29.74 8.61
CA HIS A 114 -5.76 -29.72 7.53
C HIS A 114 -5.07 -29.57 6.15
N ALA A 115 -4.30 -30.58 5.73
CA ALA A 115 -3.42 -30.51 4.57
C ALA A 115 -4.09 -30.11 3.24
N ASP A 116 -5.31 -30.62 2.97
CA ASP A 116 -6.03 -30.28 1.74
C ASP A 116 -6.48 -28.82 1.70
N LYS A 117 -6.93 -28.29 2.83
CA LYS A 117 -7.29 -26.88 2.95
C LYS A 117 -6.06 -25.99 2.82
N ALA A 118 -4.94 -26.35 3.41
CA ALA A 118 -3.67 -25.65 3.26
C ALA A 118 -3.27 -25.57 1.78
N ARG A 119 -3.24 -26.70 1.08
CA ARG A 119 -2.90 -26.77 -0.35
C ARG A 119 -3.81 -25.91 -1.22
N LYS A 120 -5.12 -25.92 -0.94
CA LYS A 120 -6.09 -25.08 -1.65
C LYS A 120 -5.79 -23.59 -1.48
N ASN A 121 -5.50 -23.16 -0.25
CA ASN A 121 -5.21 -21.76 0.04
C ASN A 121 -3.86 -21.31 -0.56
N TYR A 122 -2.82 -22.13 -0.56
CA TYR A 122 -1.58 -21.82 -1.27
C TYR A 122 -1.76 -21.67 -2.79
N LYS A 123 -2.61 -22.50 -3.41
CA LYS A 123 -2.97 -22.31 -4.83
C LYS A 123 -3.65 -20.96 -5.07
N LEU A 124 -4.55 -20.54 -4.18
CA LEU A 124 -5.20 -19.23 -4.28
C LEU A 124 -4.19 -18.09 -4.07
N ALA A 125 -3.28 -18.21 -3.11
CA ALA A 125 -2.20 -17.24 -2.91
C ALA A 125 -1.37 -17.04 -4.20
N THR A 126 -0.96 -18.13 -4.84
CA THR A 126 -0.20 -18.09 -6.11
C THR A 126 -1.03 -17.48 -7.25
N LEU A 127 -2.35 -17.76 -7.31
CA LEU A 127 -3.23 -17.23 -8.35
C LEU A 127 -3.29 -15.70 -8.34
N PHE A 128 -3.24 -15.09 -7.15
CA PHE A 128 -3.29 -13.63 -6.99
C PHE A 128 -1.90 -12.97 -6.95
N GLN A 129 -0.82 -13.75 -6.87
CA GLN A 129 0.53 -13.22 -6.75
C GLN A 129 0.97 -12.46 -8.02
N GLY A 130 1.63 -11.32 -7.82
CA GLY A 130 2.19 -10.52 -8.91
C GLY A 130 1.17 -9.84 -9.83
N LYS A 131 -0.13 -10.07 -9.65
CA LYS A 131 -1.16 -9.46 -10.47
C LYS A 131 -1.62 -8.13 -9.86
N THR A 132 -1.59 -7.10 -10.68
CA THR A 132 -2.28 -5.85 -10.39
C THR A 132 -3.23 -5.55 -11.55
N SER A 133 -4.45 -5.12 -11.23
CA SER A 133 -5.46 -4.70 -12.18
C SER A 133 -5.70 -3.18 -12.12
N ASP A 134 -4.85 -2.46 -11.40
CA ASP A 134 -4.94 -1.01 -11.28
C ASP A 134 -4.72 -0.36 -12.66
N LYS A 135 -5.67 0.50 -13.03
CA LYS A 135 -5.66 1.20 -14.33
C LYS A 135 -5.21 2.66 -14.23
N GLY A 136 -4.78 3.07 -13.03
CA GLY A 136 -4.40 4.44 -12.79
C GLY A 136 -5.59 5.40 -12.58
N PRO A 137 -5.41 6.71 -12.84
CA PRO A 137 -4.16 7.31 -13.34
C PRO A 137 -2.95 7.09 -12.42
N PHE A 138 -1.75 7.14 -13.00
CA PHE A 138 -0.50 6.97 -12.25
C PHE A 138 0.32 8.24 -12.25
N TYR A 139 1.12 8.41 -11.18
CA TYR A 139 1.90 9.61 -10.94
C TYR A 139 3.33 9.25 -10.51
N HIS A 140 4.28 10.05 -10.96
CA HIS A 140 5.67 9.98 -10.53
C HIS A 140 6.14 11.33 -10.02
N GLY A 141 6.73 11.34 -8.83
CA GLY A 141 7.26 12.54 -8.19
C GLY A 141 8.78 12.65 -8.35
N THR A 142 9.26 13.79 -8.84
CA THR A 142 10.69 14.04 -9.09
C THR A 142 11.01 15.52 -9.05
N LYS A 143 12.30 15.87 -9.09
CA LYS A 143 12.80 17.23 -9.32
C LYS A 143 13.37 17.44 -10.72
N ALA A 144 13.37 16.39 -11.56
CA ALA A 144 13.79 16.51 -12.95
C ALA A 144 12.77 17.32 -13.77
N ASP A 145 13.26 18.12 -14.70
CA ASP A 145 12.45 18.86 -15.67
C ASP A 145 12.26 18.01 -16.93
N LEU A 146 11.08 17.41 -17.05
CA LEU A 146 10.75 16.47 -18.12
C LEU A 146 9.60 17.02 -18.98
N GLN A 147 9.56 16.57 -20.22
CA GLN A 147 8.53 16.96 -21.17
C GLN A 147 7.55 15.82 -21.45
N VAL A 148 6.35 16.16 -21.91
CA VAL A 148 5.38 15.16 -22.40
C VAL A 148 6.03 14.38 -23.55
N GLY A 149 5.97 13.06 -23.46
CA GLY A 149 6.62 12.13 -24.41
C GLY A 149 7.95 11.56 -23.91
N ASP A 150 8.61 12.18 -22.92
CA ASP A 150 9.84 11.65 -22.32
C ASP A 150 9.59 10.29 -21.66
N LEU A 151 10.65 9.49 -21.62
CA LEU A 151 10.66 8.18 -20.98
C LEU A 151 11.51 8.21 -19.72
N LEU A 152 10.89 7.95 -18.59
CA LEU A 152 11.60 7.69 -17.33
C LEU A 152 12.06 6.22 -17.32
N THR A 153 13.36 6.00 -17.13
CA THR A 153 13.95 4.66 -17.09
C THR A 153 14.48 4.32 -15.70
N ALA A 154 14.53 3.03 -15.37
CA ALA A 154 15.27 2.54 -14.21
C ALA A 154 16.79 2.86 -14.36
N GLY A 155 17.54 2.73 -13.26
CA GLY A 155 19.00 2.97 -13.25
C GLY A 155 19.41 4.23 -12.49
N GLY A 156 18.45 5.01 -11.99
CA GLY A 156 18.73 6.13 -11.11
C GLY A 156 19.23 5.70 -9.73
N ALA A 157 19.99 6.57 -9.05
CA ALA A 157 20.36 6.36 -7.66
C ALA A 157 19.13 6.42 -6.74
N SER A 158 19.10 5.56 -5.71
CA SER A 158 18.06 5.61 -4.69
C SER A 158 18.06 6.94 -3.95
N ASN A 159 16.88 7.52 -3.75
CA ASN A 159 16.71 8.70 -2.89
C ASN A 159 17.02 8.41 -1.41
N TYR A 160 16.94 7.14 -1.00
CA TYR A 160 17.13 6.71 0.39
C TYR A 160 18.53 6.15 0.68
N LYS A 161 19.13 5.45 -0.30
CA LYS A 161 20.47 4.85 -0.19
C LYS A 161 21.30 5.24 -1.41
N PRO A 162 22.17 6.26 -1.29
CA PRO A 162 22.91 6.82 -2.46
C PRO A 162 23.77 5.81 -3.23
N GLN A 163 24.22 4.75 -2.55
CA GLN A 163 25.06 3.70 -3.14
C GLN A 163 24.24 2.66 -3.92
N LEU A 164 22.91 2.71 -3.83
CA LEU A 164 22.04 1.74 -4.47
C LEU A 164 21.51 2.29 -5.78
N THR A 165 21.87 1.65 -6.88
CA THR A 165 21.23 1.86 -8.18
C THR A 165 19.94 1.08 -8.23
N MET A 166 18.84 1.75 -8.58
CA MET A 166 17.51 1.15 -8.61
C MET A 166 17.27 0.41 -9.91
N ASN A 167 16.90 -0.88 -9.84
CA ASN A 167 16.57 -1.71 -11.00
C ASN A 167 15.15 -1.46 -11.51
N HIS A 168 14.38 -0.68 -10.79
CA HIS A 168 13.00 -0.36 -11.10
C HIS A 168 12.76 1.14 -11.01
N ILE A 169 11.75 1.60 -11.72
CA ILE A 169 11.17 2.92 -11.52
C ILE A 169 9.88 2.79 -10.73
N TYR A 170 9.65 3.73 -9.81
CA TYR A 170 8.56 3.70 -8.84
C TYR A 170 7.52 4.76 -9.18
N PHE A 171 6.25 4.44 -8.97
CA PHE A 171 5.13 5.32 -9.22
C PHE A 171 3.94 4.96 -8.32
N THR A 172 2.93 5.80 -8.28
CA THR A 172 1.76 5.59 -7.42
C THR A 172 0.48 6.05 -8.12
N ALA A 173 -0.66 5.57 -7.68
CA ALA A 173 -1.95 6.07 -8.16
C ALA A 173 -2.46 7.28 -7.36
N PHE A 174 -1.65 7.86 -6.46
CA PHE A 174 -2.01 9.05 -5.68
C PHE A 174 -1.08 10.22 -5.98
N ALA A 175 -1.64 11.32 -6.52
CA ALA A 175 -0.89 12.55 -6.79
C ALA A 175 -0.19 13.10 -5.54
N ASN A 176 -0.85 13.06 -4.37
CA ASN A 176 -0.25 13.49 -3.10
C ASN A 176 0.93 12.60 -2.68
N GLY A 177 0.88 11.29 -2.93
CA GLY A 177 1.99 10.36 -2.70
C GLY A 177 3.18 10.67 -3.59
N ALA A 178 2.94 10.95 -4.87
CA ALA A 178 3.97 11.40 -5.80
C ALA A 178 4.54 12.78 -5.38
N GLY A 179 3.70 13.70 -4.90
CA GLY A 179 4.14 14.99 -4.36
C GLY A 179 5.09 14.86 -3.18
N LEU A 180 4.80 13.96 -2.25
CA LEU A 180 5.72 13.63 -1.15
C LEU A 180 7.04 13.05 -1.68
N ALA A 181 6.98 12.16 -2.66
CA ALA A 181 8.19 11.59 -3.28
C ALA A 181 9.04 12.68 -3.96
N ALA A 182 8.42 13.65 -4.66
CA ALA A 182 9.10 14.79 -5.26
C ALA A 182 9.81 15.65 -4.20
N ALA A 183 9.12 15.97 -3.09
CA ALA A 183 9.68 16.78 -2.01
C ALA A 183 10.85 16.11 -1.27
N LEU A 184 10.88 14.78 -1.27
CA LEU A 184 11.96 13.97 -0.68
C LEU A 184 13.08 13.62 -1.69
N ALA A 185 12.85 13.85 -2.98
CA ALA A 185 13.85 13.58 -4.02
C ALA A 185 15.08 14.49 -3.87
N LYS A 186 16.23 13.95 -4.30
CA LYS A 186 17.49 14.70 -4.34
C LYS A 186 17.50 15.67 -5.54
N GLY A 187 18.29 16.72 -5.41
CA GLY A 187 18.46 17.77 -6.43
C GLY A 187 17.85 19.10 -6.02
N ASP A 188 18.21 20.14 -6.75
CA ASP A 188 17.84 21.53 -6.48
C ASP A 188 16.66 22.02 -7.32
N GLY A 189 16.11 21.14 -8.17
CA GLY A 189 14.93 21.44 -8.98
C GLY A 189 13.67 21.60 -8.14
N ARG A 190 12.65 22.22 -8.72
CA ARG A 190 11.33 22.32 -8.10
C ARG A 190 10.67 20.93 -8.00
N ASP A 191 9.83 20.73 -7.02
CA ASP A 191 9.02 19.53 -6.90
C ASP A 191 8.01 19.45 -8.06
N ARG A 192 8.03 18.34 -8.78
CA ARG A 192 7.16 18.08 -9.93
C ARG A 192 6.43 16.75 -9.76
N VAL A 193 5.19 16.71 -10.20
CA VAL A 193 4.38 15.49 -10.25
C VAL A 193 3.91 15.28 -11.68
N TYR A 194 4.41 14.23 -12.30
CA TYR A 194 4.02 13.86 -13.66
C TYR A 194 2.94 12.80 -13.66
N ILE A 195 2.00 12.91 -14.61
CA ILE A 195 1.10 11.82 -14.98
C ILE A 195 1.90 10.89 -15.88
N VAL A 196 1.91 9.60 -15.56
CA VAL A 196 2.74 8.62 -16.25
C VAL A 196 1.93 7.42 -16.71
N GLU A 197 2.37 6.81 -17.82
CA GLU A 197 1.85 5.55 -18.33
C GLU A 197 2.98 4.52 -18.33
N PRO A 198 2.81 3.35 -17.65
CA PRO A 198 3.75 2.25 -17.78
C PRO A 198 3.78 1.72 -19.23
N THR A 199 4.97 1.55 -19.79
CA THR A 199 5.13 1.02 -21.16
C THR A 199 5.21 -0.51 -21.21
N GLY A 200 5.17 -1.17 -20.05
CA GLY A 200 5.21 -2.62 -19.91
C GLY A 200 4.65 -3.07 -18.55
N ASP A 201 4.96 -4.30 -18.18
CA ASP A 201 4.48 -4.89 -16.94
C ASP A 201 4.96 -4.13 -15.70
N PHE A 202 4.12 -4.10 -14.70
CA PHE A 202 4.44 -3.52 -13.39
C PHE A 202 3.83 -4.35 -12.26
N GLU A 203 4.36 -4.16 -11.07
CA GLU A 203 3.95 -4.90 -9.88
C GLU A 203 3.79 -3.98 -8.67
N ASN A 204 3.13 -4.48 -7.64
CA ASN A 204 3.05 -3.78 -6.35
C ASN A 204 4.46 -3.55 -5.79
N ASP A 205 4.73 -2.36 -5.25
CA ASP A 205 6.00 -2.08 -4.58
C ASP A 205 6.16 -2.94 -3.32
N PRO A 206 7.10 -3.91 -3.29
CA PRO A 206 7.29 -4.79 -2.13
C PRO A 206 7.86 -4.07 -0.91
N ASN A 207 8.32 -2.82 -1.06
CA ASN A 207 8.85 -2.03 0.05
C ASN A 207 7.72 -1.45 0.93
N VAL A 208 6.50 -1.37 0.42
CA VAL A 208 5.34 -0.81 1.14
C VAL A 208 4.16 -1.78 1.24
N THR A 209 4.02 -2.71 0.28
CA THR A 209 2.92 -3.68 0.26
C THR A 209 3.03 -4.66 1.42
N ASP A 210 1.92 -4.90 2.14
CA ASP A 210 1.84 -5.79 3.31
C ASP A 210 2.83 -5.48 4.45
N LYS A 211 3.32 -4.24 4.56
CA LYS A 211 4.26 -3.86 5.62
C LYS A 211 3.55 -3.46 6.92
N LYS A 212 2.88 -2.34 6.92
CA LYS A 212 2.12 -1.84 8.08
C LYS A 212 0.67 -2.32 8.06
N PHE A 213 0.05 -2.20 6.92
CA PHE A 213 -1.31 -2.66 6.68
C PHE A 213 -1.32 -3.77 5.63
N PRO A 214 -2.33 -4.65 5.64
CA PRO A 214 -2.48 -5.65 4.59
C PRO A 214 -2.78 -4.99 3.25
N GLY A 215 -2.11 -5.44 2.20
CA GLY A 215 -2.24 -4.95 0.84
C GLY A 215 -1.37 -3.76 0.50
N ASN A 216 -1.66 -3.13 -0.64
CA ASN A 216 -0.96 -1.97 -1.17
C ASN A 216 -1.83 -0.71 -1.01
N LEU A 217 -2.08 -0.30 0.24
CA LEU A 217 -2.97 0.83 0.54
C LEU A 217 -2.45 2.17 0.00
N THR A 218 -1.17 2.27 -0.28
CA THR A 218 -0.55 3.44 -0.91
C THR A 218 -0.65 3.41 -2.43
N ARG A 219 -1.17 2.32 -3.01
CA ARG A 219 -1.22 2.07 -4.45
C ARG A 219 0.10 2.45 -5.13
N SER A 220 1.21 2.02 -4.51
CA SER A 220 2.57 2.24 -4.99
C SER A 220 3.02 1.03 -5.80
N TYR A 221 3.62 1.29 -6.94
CA TYR A 221 4.02 0.29 -7.92
C TYR A 221 5.47 0.50 -8.35
N ARG A 222 6.03 -0.55 -8.97
CA ARG A 222 7.33 -0.47 -9.62
C ARG A 222 7.33 -1.20 -10.97
N SER A 223 8.14 -0.73 -11.90
CA SER A 223 8.33 -1.35 -13.21
C SER A 223 9.80 -1.37 -13.61
N LYS A 224 10.20 -2.40 -14.36
CA LYS A 224 11.46 -2.43 -15.07
C LYS A 224 11.37 -1.75 -16.44
N ALA A 225 10.17 -1.74 -17.01
CA ALA A 225 9.89 -1.01 -18.23
C ALA A 225 9.82 0.51 -17.95
N PRO A 226 10.15 1.34 -18.94
CA PRO A 226 10.03 2.79 -18.80
C PRO A 226 8.61 3.26 -18.46
N LEU A 227 8.51 4.44 -17.86
CA LEU A 227 7.25 5.18 -17.73
C LEU A 227 7.28 6.34 -18.74
N LYS A 228 6.21 6.46 -19.54
CA LYS A 228 6.04 7.58 -20.46
C LYS A 228 5.36 8.74 -19.74
N ILE A 229 5.93 9.94 -19.85
CA ILE A 229 5.31 11.18 -19.36
C ILE A 229 4.16 11.54 -20.29
N VAL A 230 2.95 11.70 -19.75
CA VAL A 230 1.75 12.10 -20.52
C VAL A 230 1.15 13.42 -20.05
N GLY A 231 1.63 13.98 -18.93
CA GLY A 231 1.20 15.27 -18.41
C GLY A 231 1.92 15.64 -17.11
N GLU A 232 1.67 16.83 -16.61
CA GLU A 232 2.12 17.32 -15.30
C GLU A 232 0.91 17.75 -14.48
N VAL A 233 0.91 17.40 -13.19
CA VAL A 233 -0.09 17.85 -12.21
C VAL A 233 0.51 19.04 -11.46
N THR A 234 -0.25 20.09 -11.30
CA THR A 234 0.16 21.32 -10.57
C THR A 234 -0.48 21.44 -9.20
N ASP A 235 -1.58 20.72 -8.98
CA ASP A 235 -2.37 20.78 -7.75
C ASP A 235 -2.28 19.46 -6.99
N TRP A 236 -1.51 19.46 -5.90
CA TRP A 236 -1.43 18.36 -4.91
C TRP A 236 -1.12 18.92 -3.53
N ALA A 237 -1.42 18.16 -2.48
CA ALA A 237 -1.15 18.56 -1.10
C ALA A 237 0.36 18.68 -0.84
N ARG A 238 0.83 19.91 -0.57
CA ARG A 238 2.22 20.19 -0.23
C ARG A 238 2.47 19.84 1.23
N GLN A 239 3.68 19.32 1.50
CA GLN A 239 4.13 19.08 2.86
C GLN A 239 4.69 20.37 3.46
N THR A 240 4.44 20.60 4.76
CA THR A 240 5.12 21.69 5.47
C THR A 240 6.61 21.34 5.72
N PRO A 241 7.47 22.35 5.97
CA PRO A 241 8.87 22.08 6.33
C PRO A 241 9.02 21.11 7.51
N GLU A 242 8.16 21.21 8.52
CA GLU A 242 8.17 20.35 9.71
C GLU A 242 7.81 18.91 9.34
N GLN A 243 6.77 18.71 8.52
CA GLN A 243 6.38 17.39 8.02
C GLN A 243 7.50 16.75 7.19
N LEU A 244 8.18 17.54 6.35
CA LEU A 244 9.32 17.04 5.57
C LEU A 244 10.50 16.66 6.46
N GLN A 245 10.76 17.42 7.53
CA GLN A 245 11.80 17.08 8.49
C GLN A 245 11.48 15.77 9.22
N GLU A 246 10.23 15.57 9.64
CA GLU A 246 9.79 14.30 10.23
C GLU A 246 9.95 13.13 9.27
N TRP A 247 9.58 13.30 8.00
CA TRP A 247 9.76 12.26 7.00
C TRP A 247 11.22 11.92 6.78
N ARG A 248 12.10 12.93 6.66
CA ARG A 248 13.55 12.72 6.52
C ARG A 248 14.13 11.99 7.73
N ALA A 249 13.72 12.35 8.94
CA ALA A 249 14.14 11.66 10.16
C ALA A 249 13.69 10.19 10.17
N LYS A 250 12.43 9.92 9.81
CA LYS A 250 11.90 8.54 9.69
C LYS A 250 12.67 7.72 8.65
N LEU A 251 13.02 8.32 7.52
CA LEU A 251 13.77 7.66 6.46
C LEU A 251 15.23 7.39 6.85
N ALA A 252 15.88 8.34 7.53
CA ALA A 252 17.25 8.18 8.04
C ALA A 252 17.36 7.06 9.08
N ASN A 253 16.33 6.90 9.90
CA ASN A 253 16.25 5.85 10.92
C ASN A 253 15.76 4.49 10.37
N ASN A 254 15.38 4.43 9.09
CA ASN A 254 14.91 3.19 8.48
C ASN A 254 16.09 2.28 8.12
N THR A 255 16.34 1.29 8.98
CA THR A 255 17.37 0.25 8.77
C THR A 255 16.89 -0.88 7.84
N GLY A 256 15.64 -0.85 7.40
CA GLY A 256 15.04 -1.88 6.55
C GLY A 256 15.81 -2.10 5.24
N ARG A 257 15.82 -3.37 4.79
CA ARG A 257 16.37 -3.72 3.48
C ARG A 257 15.44 -3.19 2.38
N ILE A 258 15.99 -2.44 1.43
CA ILE A 258 15.27 -2.08 0.21
C ILE A 258 15.26 -3.32 -0.71
N ILE A 259 14.07 -3.70 -1.14
CA ILE A 259 13.86 -4.77 -2.13
C ILE A 259 13.93 -4.11 -3.52
N ASN A 260 15.05 -4.28 -4.16
CA ASN A 260 15.33 -3.68 -5.47
C ASN A 260 15.04 -4.65 -6.62
#